data_3229a2884005f5fe36e207531738f662
#
_entry.id   3229a2884005f5fe36e207531738f662
#
_cell.length_a   1.000
_cell.length_b   1.000
_cell.length_c   1.000
_cell.angle_alpha   90.00
_cell.angle_beta   90.00
_cell.angle_gamma   90.00
#
_symmetry.space_group_name_H-M   'P 1'
#
loop_
_entity.id
_entity.type
_entity.pdbx_description
1 polymer ?
#
loop_
_entity_poly.entity_id
_entity_poly.type
_entity_poly.pdbx_seq_one_letter_code
_entity_poly.pdbx_strand_id
1 'polypeptide(L)'
;LKRIIIVIIISLILISGGVFLKMMYDEKKYYDEQKDRIITFMKYNVKGYKEIKFEEQKRNPLDGFVIMGYINNDKTNTFSAHMWSKDDYQFEYLSTFSDKLDKMMIKDSKTVSEIKKEQSKTEGKKKDD
;
A
#
# COMPACT_ATOMS: atom_id res chain seq x y z
N LEU A 1 -21.37 -24.71 38.63
CA LEU A 1 -21.70 -23.39 38.06
C LEU A 1 -20.49 -22.47 37.91
N LYS A 2 -19.62 -22.36 38.94
CA LYS A 2 -18.41 -21.50 38.85
C LYS A 2 -17.43 -22.01 37.79
N ARG A 3 -17.25 -23.33 37.63
CA ARG A 3 -16.35 -23.93 36.64
C ARG A 3 -16.81 -23.67 35.21
N ILE A 4 -18.12 -23.74 34.99
CA ILE A 4 -18.72 -23.46 33.66
C ILE A 4 -18.53 -22.00 33.28
N ILE A 5 -18.74 -21.07 34.21
CA ILE A 5 -18.56 -19.64 34.00
C ILE A 5 -17.10 -19.33 33.67
N ILE A 6 -16.13 -19.94 34.36
CA ILE A 6 -14.70 -19.77 34.12
C ILE A 6 -14.34 -20.25 32.71
N VAL A 7 -14.84 -21.42 32.31
CA VAL A 7 -14.58 -21.98 30.96
C VAL A 7 -15.15 -21.04 29.88
N ILE A 8 -16.35 -20.50 30.08
CA ILE A 8 -16.96 -19.55 29.13
C ILE A 8 -16.11 -18.29 29.00
N ILE A 9 -15.64 -17.73 30.12
CA ILE A 9 -14.80 -16.52 30.12
C ILE A 9 -13.48 -16.76 29.40
N ILE A 10 -12.82 -17.89 29.67
CA ILE A 10 -11.56 -18.27 29.00
C ILE A 10 -11.79 -18.43 27.50
N SER A 11 -12.88 -19.09 27.10
CA SER A 11 -13.22 -19.27 25.68
C SER A 11 -13.43 -17.92 24.97
N LEU A 12 -14.13 -16.98 25.61
CA LEU A 12 -14.36 -15.66 25.05
C LEU A 12 -13.05 -14.87 24.87
N ILE A 13 -12.14 -14.97 25.84
CA ILE A 13 -10.82 -14.32 25.77
C ILE A 13 -10.00 -14.88 24.62
N LEU A 14 -9.98 -16.20 24.44
CA LEU A 14 -9.25 -16.87 23.37
C LEU A 14 -9.80 -16.48 21.98
N ILE A 15 -11.12 -16.44 21.84
CA ILE A 15 -11.78 -16.04 20.58
C ILE A 15 -11.44 -14.59 20.26
N SER A 16 -11.57 -13.69 21.23
CA SER A 16 -11.27 -12.26 21.05
C SER A 16 -9.80 -12.05 20.69
N GLY A 17 -8.88 -12.76 21.34
CA GLY A 17 -7.45 -12.70 21.05
C GLY A 17 -7.12 -13.20 19.66
N GLY A 18 -7.74 -14.29 19.21
CA GLY A 18 -7.56 -14.84 17.88
C GLY A 18 -8.05 -13.89 16.79
N VAL A 19 -9.22 -13.29 16.98
CA VAL A 19 -9.77 -12.31 16.04
C VAL A 19 -8.86 -11.07 15.96
N PHE A 20 -8.40 -10.56 17.10
CA PHE A 20 -7.50 -9.41 17.16
C PHE A 20 -6.19 -9.67 16.42
N LEU A 21 -5.56 -10.83 16.64
CA LEU A 21 -4.31 -11.20 15.95
C LEU A 21 -4.52 -11.32 14.44
N LYS A 22 -5.64 -11.88 14.00
CA LYS A 22 -5.98 -11.97 12.58
C LYS A 22 -6.16 -10.60 11.95
N MET A 23 -6.85 -9.68 12.64
CA MET A 23 -7.02 -8.31 12.16
C MET A 23 -5.68 -7.59 12.02
N MET A 24 -4.77 -7.74 12.97
CA MET A 24 -3.43 -7.16 12.89
C MET A 24 -2.63 -7.74 11.72
N TYR A 25 -2.72 -9.05 11.51
CA TYR A 25 -2.03 -9.72 10.39
C TYR A 25 -2.58 -9.25 9.04
N ASP A 26 -3.90 -9.18 8.90
CA ASP A 26 -4.55 -8.75 7.66
C ASP A 26 -4.23 -7.28 7.34
N GLU A 27 -4.16 -6.43 8.35
CA GLU A 27 -3.79 -5.02 8.19
C GLU A 27 -2.34 -4.88 7.73
N LYS A 28 -1.42 -5.60 8.36
CA LYS A 28 0.00 -5.61 7.95
C LYS A 28 0.15 -6.08 6.51
N LYS A 29 -0.50 -7.17 6.16
CA LYS A 29 -0.47 -7.73 4.80
C LYS A 29 -1.01 -6.72 3.79
N TYR A 30 -2.11 -6.04 4.11
CA TYR A 30 -2.69 -5.01 3.27
C TYR A 30 -1.70 -3.89 3.00
N TYR A 31 -1.09 -3.32 4.05
CA TYR A 31 -0.12 -2.25 3.87
C TYR A 31 1.11 -2.69 3.10
N ASP A 32 1.61 -3.89 3.34
CA ASP A 32 2.76 -4.44 2.60
C ASP A 32 2.44 -4.57 1.11
N GLU A 33 1.25 -5.02 0.75
CA GLU A 33 0.79 -5.10 -0.63
C GLU A 33 0.70 -3.71 -1.27
N GLN A 34 0.20 -2.71 -0.52
CA GLN A 34 0.11 -1.34 -1.03
C GLN A 34 1.50 -0.71 -1.20
N LYS A 35 2.43 -0.99 -0.30
CA LYS A 35 3.83 -0.54 -0.45
C LYS A 35 4.46 -1.09 -1.73
N ASP A 36 4.21 -2.34 -2.06
CA ASP A 36 4.69 -2.95 -3.31
C ASP A 36 4.09 -2.24 -4.53
N ARG A 37 2.83 -1.87 -4.47
CA ARG A 37 2.18 -1.11 -5.55
C ARG A 37 2.77 0.29 -5.69
N ILE A 38 3.07 0.94 -4.58
CA ILE A 38 3.73 2.26 -4.57
C ILE A 38 5.12 2.16 -5.22
N ILE A 39 5.88 1.13 -4.88
CA ILE A 39 7.21 0.89 -5.46
C ILE A 39 7.09 0.67 -6.97
N THR A 40 6.13 -0.11 -7.42
CA THR A 40 5.87 -0.34 -8.85
C THR A 40 5.59 0.99 -9.56
N PHE A 41 4.73 1.82 -8.97
CA PHE A 41 4.42 3.14 -9.50
C PHE A 41 5.67 4.01 -9.61
N MET A 42 6.49 4.07 -8.57
CA MET A 42 7.71 4.89 -8.54
C MET A 42 8.71 4.43 -9.59
N LYS A 43 8.94 3.13 -9.70
CA LYS A 43 9.88 2.57 -10.68
C LYS A 43 9.51 2.92 -12.12
N TYR A 44 8.23 2.95 -12.42
CA TYR A 44 7.74 3.23 -13.78
C TYR A 44 7.66 4.72 -14.07
N ASN A 45 7.17 5.53 -13.13
CA ASN A 45 6.78 6.91 -13.39
C ASN A 45 7.79 7.96 -12.95
N VAL A 46 8.79 7.60 -12.14
CA VAL A 46 9.72 8.56 -11.55
C VAL A 46 11.13 8.35 -12.11
N LYS A 47 11.62 9.32 -12.88
CA LYS A 47 12.98 9.31 -13.41
C LYS A 47 13.97 9.46 -12.27
N GLY A 48 14.97 8.59 -12.22
CA GLY A 48 16.00 8.65 -11.18
C GLY A 48 15.57 8.07 -9.84
N TYR A 49 14.44 7.36 -9.79
CA TYR A 49 14.05 6.63 -8.59
C TYR A 49 15.10 5.56 -8.27
N LYS A 50 15.57 5.55 -7.02
CA LYS A 50 16.57 4.57 -6.52
C LYS A 50 16.04 3.76 -5.34
N GLU A 51 15.49 4.44 -4.34
CA GLU A 51 15.02 3.79 -3.13
C GLU A 51 13.88 4.58 -2.50
N ILE A 52 13.13 3.94 -1.62
CA ILE A 52 11.99 4.54 -0.95
C ILE A 52 12.04 4.23 0.54
N LYS A 53 11.63 5.20 1.35
CA LYS A 53 11.42 4.97 2.78
C LYS A 53 10.00 5.34 3.15
N PHE A 54 9.30 4.41 3.76
CA PHE A 54 7.96 4.61 4.28
C PHE A 54 8.06 5.04 5.74
N GLU A 55 7.50 6.20 6.08
CA GLU A 55 7.57 6.75 7.42
C GLU A 55 6.31 6.49 8.25
N GLU A 56 5.14 6.61 7.62
CA GLU A 56 3.87 6.54 8.32
C GLU A 56 2.81 5.84 7.46
N GLN A 57 1.98 5.06 8.12
CA GLN A 57 0.81 4.43 7.49
C GLN A 57 -0.35 4.54 8.46
N LYS A 58 -1.52 4.96 7.96
CA LYS A 58 -2.68 5.18 8.80
C LYS A 58 -3.98 5.13 8.01
N ARG A 59 -5.09 4.92 8.73
CA ARG A 59 -6.41 5.06 8.17
C ARG A 59 -6.75 6.55 8.07
N ASN A 60 -7.30 6.98 6.92
CA ASN A 60 -7.77 8.34 6.74
C ASN A 60 -9.24 8.42 7.17
N PRO A 61 -9.58 9.27 8.16
CA PRO A 61 -10.97 9.37 8.66
C PRO A 61 -12.00 9.73 7.59
N LEU A 62 -11.58 10.43 6.53
CA LEU A 62 -12.50 10.88 5.46
C LEU A 62 -12.73 9.78 4.43
N ASP A 63 -11.69 9.07 4.04
CA ASP A 63 -11.78 7.96 3.09
C ASP A 63 -10.46 7.20 3.01
N GLY A 64 -10.53 5.87 3.05
CA GLY A 64 -9.43 4.97 2.76
C GLY A 64 -8.24 5.04 3.71
N PHE A 65 -7.06 4.87 3.14
CA PHE A 65 -5.80 4.75 3.88
C PHE A 65 -4.72 5.62 3.23
N VAL A 66 -3.69 5.95 4.02
CA VAL A 66 -2.57 6.77 3.55
C VAL A 66 -1.26 6.15 3.99
N ILE A 67 -0.29 6.13 3.07
CA ILE A 67 1.10 5.78 3.36
C ILE A 67 1.96 6.96 2.94
N MET A 68 2.77 7.47 3.87
CA MET A 68 3.64 8.63 3.63
C MET A 68 5.11 8.23 3.72
N GLY A 69 5.95 8.93 2.98
CA GLY A 69 7.38 8.68 3.00
C GLY A 69 8.14 9.62 2.06
N TYR A 70 9.35 9.21 1.71
CA TYR A 70 10.21 9.95 0.79
C TYR A 70 11.06 8.99 -0.03
N ILE A 71 11.63 9.49 -1.12
CA ILE A 71 12.47 8.68 -2.02
C ILE A 71 13.90 9.19 -2.05
N ASN A 72 14.81 8.30 -2.50
CA ASN A 72 16.22 8.62 -2.75
C ASN A 72 16.97 9.19 -1.55
N ASN A 73 16.61 8.72 -0.34
CA ASN A 73 17.22 9.14 0.92
C ASN A 73 17.17 10.67 1.12
N ASP A 74 16.18 11.33 0.54
CA ASP A 74 16.00 12.77 0.59
C ASP A 74 14.67 13.11 1.26
N LYS A 75 14.74 13.61 2.50
CA LYS A 75 13.56 13.94 3.32
C LYS A 75 12.72 15.09 2.75
N THR A 76 13.22 15.81 1.76
CA THR A 76 12.47 16.86 1.07
C THR A 76 11.73 16.33 -0.15
N ASN A 77 12.05 15.11 -0.57
CA ASN A 77 11.44 14.46 -1.73
C ASN A 77 10.32 13.53 -1.28
N THR A 78 9.23 14.14 -0.81
CA THR A 78 8.14 13.49 -0.09
C THR A 78 6.94 13.13 -0.96
N PHE A 79 6.21 12.12 -0.50
CA PHE A 79 4.94 11.73 -1.11
C PHE A 79 3.93 11.31 -0.04
N SER A 80 2.66 11.40 -0.39
CA SER A 80 1.56 10.88 0.40
C SER A 80 0.70 10.02 -0.54
N ALA A 81 0.80 8.72 -0.37
CA ALA A 81 0.09 7.74 -1.21
C ALA A 81 -1.26 7.41 -0.58
N HIS A 82 -2.33 7.74 -1.27
CA HIS A 82 -3.69 7.53 -0.79
C HIS A 82 -4.34 6.34 -1.50
N MET A 83 -4.90 5.44 -0.71
CA MET A 83 -5.67 4.30 -1.20
C MET A 83 -7.15 4.63 -1.02
N TRP A 84 -7.81 5.01 -2.13
CA TRP A 84 -9.19 5.49 -2.13
C TRP A 84 -10.21 4.36 -2.22
N SER A 85 -11.38 4.55 -1.61
CA SER A 85 -12.48 3.59 -1.71
C SER A 85 -12.95 3.39 -3.15
N LYS A 86 -12.91 4.44 -3.97
CA LYS A 86 -13.27 4.37 -5.40
C LYS A 86 -12.37 3.43 -6.20
N ASP A 87 -11.14 3.20 -5.71
CA ASP A 87 -10.16 2.31 -6.34
C ASP A 87 -10.07 0.97 -5.59
N ASP A 88 -11.12 0.60 -4.88
CA ASP A 88 -11.18 -0.64 -4.09
C ASP A 88 -10.09 -0.70 -3.02
N TYR A 89 -9.71 0.47 -2.49
CA TYR A 89 -8.65 0.63 -1.49
C TYR A 89 -7.28 0.13 -1.99
N GLN A 90 -7.08 0.10 -3.31
CA GLN A 90 -5.79 -0.22 -3.92
C GLN A 90 -5.10 1.06 -4.36
N PHE A 91 -3.81 1.19 -4.07
CA PHE A 91 -3.03 2.32 -4.55
C PHE A 91 -2.89 2.26 -6.07
N GLU A 92 -3.25 3.34 -6.75
CA GLU A 92 -3.20 3.44 -8.20
C GLU A 92 -2.29 4.56 -8.69
N TYR A 93 -2.31 5.73 -8.02
CA TYR A 93 -1.54 6.89 -8.45
C TYR A 93 -1.28 7.85 -7.27
N LEU A 94 -0.25 8.69 -7.40
CA LEU A 94 0.02 9.75 -6.41
C LEU A 94 -0.80 10.98 -6.72
N SER A 95 -1.47 11.51 -5.70
CA SER A 95 -2.20 12.78 -5.78
C SER A 95 -1.52 13.90 -4.98
N THR A 96 -0.67 13.54 -4.02
CA THR A 96 0.01 14.49 -3.15
C THR A 96 1.50 14.14 -3.08
N PHE A 97 2.35 15.05 -3.51
CA PHE A 97 3.80 14.87 -3.51
C PHE A 97 4.48 16.24 -3.61
N SER A 98 5.77 16.28 -3.23
CA SER A 98 6.58 17.49 -3.25
C SER A 98 6.85 17.99 -4.67
N ASP A 99 7.17 19.27 -4.81
CA ASP A 99 7.56 19.86 -6.10
C ASP A 99 8.78 19.14 -6.70
N LYS A 100 9.69 18.70 -5.84
CA LYS A 100 10.87 17.96 -6.25
C LYS A 100 10.51 16.66 -6.92
N LEU A 101 9.57 15.91 -6.33
CA LEU A 101 9.07 14.67 -6.92
C LEU A 101 8.31 14.92 -8.22
N ASP A 102 7.53 15.99 -8.27
CA ASP A 102 6.78 16.39 -9.47
C ASP A 102 7.71 16.55 -10.68
N LYS A 103 8.86 17.17 -10.46
CA LYS A 103 9.87 17.37 -11.52
C LYS A 103 10.49 16.06 -12.01
N MET A 104 10.46 15.02 -11.18
CA MET A 104 10.99 13.70 -11.54
C MET A 104 9.94 12.81 -12.23
N MET A 105 8.68 13.19 -12.18
CA MET A 105 7.59 12.41 -12.80
C MET A 105 7.63 12.54 -14.32
N ILE A 106 7.39 11.44 -15.02
CA ILE A 106 7.26 11.44 -16.48
C ILE A 106 5.91 12.05 -16.87
N LYS A 107 5.81 12.62 -18.09
CA LYS A 107 4.58 13.26 -18.57
C LYS A 107 3.41 12.29 -18.69
N ASP A 108 3.68 11.11 -19.21
CA ASP A 108 2.65 10.10 -19.45
C ASP A 108 2.65 9.07 -18.32
N SER A 109 2.51 9.54 -17.07
CA SER A 109 2.47 8.67 -15.91
C SER A 109 1.27 7.71 -15.99
N LYS A 110 1.48 6.48 -15.55
CA LYS A 110 0.46 5.43 -15.58
C LYS A 110 0.08 4.98 -14.18
N THR A 111 -1.17 4.56 -14.03
CA THR A 111 -1.65 3.93 -12.80
C THR A 111 -1.01 2.56 -12.63
N VAL A 112 -1.04 2.04 -11.40
CA VAL A 112 -0.51 0.70 -11.12
C VAL A 112 -1.23 -0.36 -11.96
N SER A 113 -2.55 -0.25 -12.10
CA SER A 113 -3.34 -1.19 -12.92
C SER A 113 -2.91 -1.16 -14.39
N GLU A 114 -2.67 0.02 -14.95
CA GLU A 114 -2.17 0.17 -16.32
C GLU A 114 -0.77 -0.43 -16.49
N ILE A 115 0.11 -0.21 -15.51
CA ILE A 115 1.48 -0.77 -15.52
C ILE A 115 1.43 -2.29 -15.51
N LYS A 116 0.63 -2.88 -14.62
CA LYS A 116 0.48 -4.33 -14.51
C LYS A 116 -0.10 -4.94 -15.79
N LYS A 117 -1.04 -4.25 -16.42
CA LYS A 117 -1.64 -4.69 -17.69
C LYS A 117 -0.59 -4.73 -18.80
N GLU A 118 0.28 -3.72 -18.90
CA GLU A 118 1.38 -3.72 -19.88
C GLU A 118 2.38 -4.83 -19.62
N GLN A 119 2.76 -5.06 -18.37
CA GLN A 119 3.68 -6.14 -18.00
C GLN A 119 3.10 -7.51 -18.38
N SER A 120 1.82 -7.70 -18.13
CA SER A 120 1.11 -8.94 -18.49
C SER A 120 1.10 -9.18 -20.01
N LYS A 121 0.89 -8.13 -20.81
CA LYS A 121 0.94 -8.22 -22.28
C LYS A 121 2.34 -8.57 -22.78
N THR A 122 3.37 -7.99 -22.17
CA THR A 122 4.77 -8.25 -22.52
C THR A 122 5.16 -9.70 -22.22
N GLU A 123 4.74 -10.22 -21.07
CA GLU A 123 4.98 -11.61 -20.69
C GLU A 123 4.23 -12.58 -21.61
N GLY A 124 2.99 -12.25 -21.99
CA GLY A 124 2.21 -13.04 -22.96
C GLY A 124 2.89 -13.13 -24.32
N LYS A 125 3.47 -12.03 -24.82
CA LYS A 125 4.22 -12.02 -26.09
C LYS A 125 5.51 -12.84 -26.03
N LYS A 126 6.19 -12.86 -24.89
CA LYS A 126 7.42 -13.68 -24.73
C LYS A 126 7.14 -15.17 -24.70
N LYS A 127 5.94 -15.58 -24.30
CA LYS A 127 5.54 -17.00 -24.28
C LYS A 127 5.15 -17.51 -25.66
N ASP A 128 4.71 -16.64 -26.55
CA ASP A 128 4.27 -16.98 -27.90
C ASP A 128 5.43 -17.01 -28.92
N ASP A 129 6.58 -16.48 -28.55
CA ASP A 129 7.82 -16.53 -29.33
C ASP A 129 8.70 -17.70 -28.88
#